data_7558df4d903b95d76fa1b0b21d058dad
#
_entry.id   7558df4d903b95d76fa1b0b21d058dad
#
_cell.length_a   1.000
_cell.length_b   1.000
_cell.length_c   1.000
_cell.angle_alpha   90.00
_cell.angle_beta   90.00
_cell.angle_gamma   90.00
#
_symmetry.space_group_name_H-M   'P 1'
#
loop_
_entity.id
_entity.type
_entity.pdbx_description
1 polymer ?
#
loop_
_entity_poly.entity_id
_entity_poly.type
_entity_poly.pdbx_seq_one_letter_code
_entity_poly.pdbx_strand_id
1 'polypeptide(L)'
;SIVDPMDVDSHEGVMSFRSTTAAEYTFYVMPGAVESDVYTTIYLTVKNAKDELCYSDAYKELIKKQITAIDTGVKDKRQQARYDKLTGDASKELADAEAEADAEFDKAQQDINEAKVKLSESRQQLEAAAAFLPSEELAVQQSALEEAQKELQENEQKLAEEMAKAQLQFDDARADIEAMEMPQWYIQDRSALSGYMNVQSDADCIEAVGTAFPILFLVVAILISLTTITRMV
;
A
#
# COMPACT_ATOMS: atom_id res chain seq x y z
N SER A 1 12.12 8.28 3.50
CA SER A 1 12.62 9.05 4.65
C SER A 1 13.99 9.57 4.30
N ILE A 2 14.04 10.88 4.19
CA ILE A 2 15.28 11.60 3.95
C ILE A 2 15.90 11.76 5.31
N VAL A 3 17.00 11.08 5.53
CA VAL A 3 17.76 11.13 6.76
C VAL A 3 19.02 11.92 6.47
N ASP A 4 19.33 12.90 7.30
CA ASP A 4 20.60 13.60 7.25
C ASP A 4 21.73 12.57 7.49
N PRO A 5 22.66 12.35 6.54
CA PRO A 5 23.72 11.36 6.70
C PRO A 5 24.68 11.64 7.85
N MET A 6 24.61 12.84 8.46
CA MET A 6 25.43 13.21 9.63
C MET A 6 24.84 12.74 10.97
N ASP A 7 23.60 12.23 10.98
CA ASP A 7 22.89 11.87 12.21
C ASP A 7 22.51 10.38 12.24
N VAL A 8 23.43 9.53 11.79
CA VAL A 8 23.22 8.07 11.69
C VAL A 8 22.93 7.45 13.06
N ASP A 9 23.56 7.93 14.12
CA ASP A 9 23.41 7.39 15.48
C ASP A 9 22.02 7.66 16.09
N SER A 10 21.34 8.77 15.69
CA SER A 10 19.99 9.07 16.17
C SER A 10 18.92 8.27 15.44
N HIS A 11 19.27 7.60 14.34
CA HIS A 11 18.35 6.95 13.41
C HIS A 11 18.26 5.44 13.61
N GLU A 12 19.16 4.86 14.36
CA GLU A 12 19.11 3.41 14.66
C GLU A 12 17.82 3.04 15.39
N GLY A 13 17.36 3.89 16.30
CA GLY A 13 16.06 3.76 16.97
C GLY A 13 14.86 3.96 16.06
N VAL A 14 14.97 4.84 15.07
CA VAL A 14 13.91 5.15 14.10
C VAL A 14 13.69 4.04 13.10
N MET A 15 14.75 3.33 12.71
CA MET A 15 14.67 2.18 11.81
C MET A 15 13.87 1.02 12.42
N SER A 16 13.89 0.86 13.75
CA SER A 16 13.13 -0.18 14.45
C SER A 16 11.61 0.07 14.47
N PHE A 17 11.15 1.31 14.26
CA PHE A 17 9.72 1.60 14.09
C PHE A 17 9.15 1.14 12.75
N ARG A 18 9.99 0.89 11.76
CA ARG A 18 9.53 0.68 10.38
C ARG A 18 9.23 -0.74 10.02
N SER A 19 9.74 -1.69 10.76
CA SER A 19 9.65 -3.08 10.34
C SER A 19 9.76 -4.02 11.52
N THR A 20 8.81 -4.91 11.63
CA THR A 20 8.93 -6.17 12.38
C THR A 20 9.81 -7.17 11.60
N THR A 21 10.07 -6.90 10.33
CA THR A 21 11.01 -7.63 9.47
C THR A 21 12.25 -6.77 9.25
N ALA A 22 13.42 -7.31 9.50
CA ALA A 22 14.70 -6.64 9.20
C ALA A 22 14.73 -6.29 7.70
N ALA A 23 14.94 -5.02 7.38
CA ALA A 23 15.15 -4.60 6.00
C ALA A 23 16.46 -5.22 5.50
N GLU A 24 16.39 -5.97 4.40
CA GLU A 24 17.55 -6.63 3.82
C GLU A 24 18.53 -5.62 3.21
N TYR A 25 17.99 -4.48 2.75
CA TYR A 25 18.77 -3.37 2.18
C TYR A 25 18.15 -2.02 2.55
N THR A 26 19.01 -1.05 2.86
CA THR A 26 18.60 0.34 3.12
C THR A 26 19.30 1.25 2.12
N PHE A 27 18.51 2.03 1.39
CA PHE A 27 19.03 3.03 0.45
C PHE A 27 18.84 4.43 1.02
N TYR A 28 19.90 5.21 1.01
CA TYR A 28 19.87 6.64 1.32
C TYR A 28 19.80 7.42 0.02
N VAL A 29 18.79 8.26 -0.12
CA VAL A 29 18.61 9.12 -1.30
C VAL A 29 18.65 10.58 -0.88
N MET A 30 19.11 11.45 -1.80
CA MET A 30 19.14 12.88 -1.54
C MET A 30 17.73 13.46 -1.35
N PRO A 31 17.59 14.53 -0.54
CA PRO A 31 16.35 15.29 -0.47
C PRO A 31 15.86 15.70 -1.87
N GLY A 32 14.62 15.40 -2.19
CA GLY A 32 14.03 15.68 -3.51
C GLY A 32 14.27 14.62 -4.60
N ALA A 33 15.04 13.56 -4.32
CA ALA A 33 15.20 12.45 -5.27
C ALA A 33 13.93 11.58 -5.40
N VAL A 34 13.04 11.65 -4.43
CA VAL A 34 11.72 11.01 -4.45
C VAL A 34 10.67 12.07 -4.19
N GLU A 35 9.92 12.41 -5.22
CA GLU A 35 8.71 13.23 -5.08
C GLU A 35 7.56 12.32 -4.65
N SER A 36 7.01 12.58 -3.47
CA SER A 36 5.85 11.87 -2.95
C SER A 36 4.99 12.81 -2.12
N ASP A 37 3.74 12.89 -2.46
CA ASP A 37 2.73 13.61 -1.70
C ASP A 37 2.28 12.87 -0.43
N VAL A 38 2.82 11.65 -0.22
CA VAL A 38 2.43 10.78 0.87
C VAL A 38 3.60 10.53 1.82
N TYR A 39 3.41 10.90 3.07
CA TYR A 39 4.35 10.59 4.14
C TYR A 39 4.04 9.20 4.70
N THR A 40 5.02 8.32 4.70
CA THR A 40 4.93 6.99 5.32
C THR A 40 5.11 7.03 6.82
N THR A 41 5.81 8.04 7.34
CA THR A 41 6.08 8.22 8.77
C THR A 41 6.14 9.71 9.10
N ILE A 42 5.51 10.10 10.20
CA ILE A 42 5.54 11.46 10.72
C ILE A 42 6.12 11.41 12.13
N TYR A 43 7.20 12.14 12.38
CA TYR A 43 7.80 12.29 13.70
C TYR A 43 7.26 13.54 14.36
N LEU A 44 6.74 13.38 15.57
CA LEU A 44 6.20 14.47 16.36
C LEU A 44 7.04 14.69 17.61
N THR A 45 7.38 15.95 17.89
CA THR A 45 7.96 16.34 19.16
C THR A 45 6.87 16.92 20.05
N VAL A 46 6.77 16.43 21.27
CA VAL A 46 5.80 16.92 22.24
C VAL A 46 6.41 18.10 23.00
N LYS A 47 5.67 19.22 23.04
CA LYS A 47 6.08 20.42 23.76
C LYS A 47 6.29 20.07 25.24
N ASN A 48 7.41 20.57 25.83
CA ASN A 48 7.83 20.36 27.22
C ASN A 48 8.26 18.91 27.56
N ALA A 49 8.18 17.95 26.62
CA ALA A 49 8.60 16.57 26.90
C ALA A 49 10.09 16.43 27.16
N LYS A 50 10.92 17.34 26.61
CA LYS A 50 12.38 17.36 26.87
C LYS A 50 12.76 17.89 28.24
N ASP A 51 11.84 18.55 28.94
CA ASP A 51 12.08 19.09 30.28
C ASP A 51 11.87 18.01 31.38
N GLU A 52 11.28 16.90 30.99
CA GLU A 52 11.01 15.74 31.84
C GLU A 52 12.00 14.59 31.56
N LEU A 53 12.32 13.83 32.60
CA LEU A 53 13.11 12.61 32.43
C LEU A 53 12.29 11.58 31.66
N CYS A 54 12.86 11.01 30.61
CA CYS A 54 12.13 10.16 29.65
C CYS A 54 11.51 8.88 30.25
N TYR A 55 11.96 8.45 31.43
CA TYR A 55 11.42 7.32 32.19
C TYR A 55 10.47 7.71 33.30
N SER A 56 10.33 9.01 33.59
CA SER A 56 9.45 9.51 34.67
C SER A 56 7.98 9.31 34.34
N ASP A 57 7.14 9.18 35.35
CA ASP A 57 5.70 9.10 35.20
C ASP A 57 5.13 10.39 34.58
N ALA A 58 5.71 11.55 34.90
CA ALA A 58 5.34 12.84 34.32
C ALA A 58 5.51 12.81 32.77
N TYR A 59 6.65 12.30 32.30
CA TYR A 59 6.89 12.12 30.87
C TYR A 59 5.87 11.17 30.24
N LYS A 60 5.66 9.99 30.85
CA LYS A 60 4.73 8.96 30.35
C LYS A 60 3.30 9.50 30.24
N GLU A 61 2.83 10.22 31.26
CA GLU A 61 1.51 10.86 31.26
C GLU A 61 1.37 11.94 30.19
N LEU A 62 2.40 12.76 30.00
CA LEU A 62 2.43 13.81 28.98
C LEU A 62 2.31 13.18 27.57
N ILE A 63 3.10 12.14 27.29
CA ILE A 63 3.08 11.43 26.00
C ILE A 63 1.74 10.72 25.78
N LYS A 64 1.24 9.99 26.78
CA LYS A 64 -0.05 9.30 26.71
C LYS A 64 -1.21 10.25 26.39
N LYS A 65 -1.21 11.44 27.02
CA LYS A 65 -2.20 12.47 26.74
C LYS A 65 -2.17 12.93 25.27
N GLN A 66 -0.98 13.08 24.70
CA GLN A 66 -0.85 13.48 23.29
C GLN A 66 -1.26 12.36 22.34
N ILE A 67 -0.86 11.12 22.63
CA ILE A 67 -1.30 9.94 21.84
C ILE A 67 -2.83 9.86 21.84
N THR A 68 -3.46 9.95 23.01
CA THR A 68 -4.92 9.94 23.10
C THR A 68 -5.57 11.08 22.32
N ALA A 69 -5.02 12.28 22.37
CA ALA A 69 -5.53 13.43 21.63
C ALA A 69 -5.43 13.25 20.10
N ILE A 70 -4.38 12.59 19.62
CA ILE A 70 -4.23 12.26 18.19
C ILE A 70 -5.18 11.14 17.81
N ASP A 71 -5.23 10.08 18.61
CA ASP A 71 -6.06 8.90 18.35
C ASP A 71 -7.55 9.25 18.27
N THR A 72 -8.05 10.04 19.23
CA THR A 72 -9.48 10.42 19.28
C THR A 72 -9.84 11.63 18.41
N GLY A 73 -8.88 12.54 18.15
CA GLY A 73 -9.19 13.82 17.50
C GLY A 73 -8.86 13.88 16.00
N VAL A 74 -7.85 13.15 15.58
CA VAL A 74 -7.26 13.33 14.22
C VAL A 74 -7.27 12.04 13.42
N LYS A 75 -6.93 10.91 14.04
CA LYS A 75 -6.68 9.63 13.38
C LYS A 75 -7.84 9.23 12.47
N ASP A 76 -9.02 9.03 13.02
CA ASP A 76 -10.18 8.51 12.27
C ASP A 76 -10.53 9.40 11.08
N LYS A 77 -10.54 10.72 11.29
CA LYS A 77 -10.84 11.70 10.24
C LYS A 77 -9.83 11.63 9.09
N ARG A 78 -8.55 11.46 9.42
CA ARG A 78 -7.48 11.42 8.42
C ARG A 78 -7.42 10.08 7.70
N GLN A 79 -7.70 8.99 8.41
CA GLN A 79 -7.82 7.66 7.79
C GLN A 79 -8.98 7.65 6.80
N GLN A 80 -10.16 8.15 7.20
CA GLN A 80 -11.30 8.25 6.31
C GLN A 80 -11.02 9.14 5.10
N ALA A 81 -10.51 10.35 5.31
CA ALA A 81 -10.17 11.26 4.21
C ALA A 81 -9.13 10.68 3.24
N ARG A 82 -8.19 9.87 3.75
CA ARG A 82 -7.22 9.18 2.90
C ARG A 82 -7.86 8.04 2.12
N TYR A 83 -8.72 7.28 2.77
CA TYR A 83 -9.49 6.21 2.12
C TYR A 83 -10.36 6.77 0.99
N ASP A 84 -11.16 7.81 1.29
CA ASP A 84 -12.04 8.45 0.31
C ASP A 84 -11.26 9.02 -0.88
N LYS A 85 -10.08 9.58 -0.62
CA LYS A 85 -9.20 10.06 -1.70
C LYS A 85 -8.67 8.90 -2.56
N LEU A 86 -8.16 7.84 -1.95
CA LEU A 86 -7.59 6.70 -2.68
C LEU A 86 -8.65 6.00 -3.55
N THR A 87 -9.81 5.71 -2.96
CA THR A 87 -10.90 5.06 -3.69
C THR A 87 -11.50 5.98 -4.76
N GLY A 88 -11.59 7.29 -4.48
CA GLY A 88 -12.06 8.26 -5.44
C GLY A 88 -11.12 8.46 -6.63
N ASP A 89 -9.82 8.58 -6.37
CA ASP A 89 -8.80 8.70 -7.42
C ASP A 89 -8.76 7.43 -8.28
N ALA A 90 -8.77 6.24 -7.67
CA ALA A 90 -8.78 4.96 -8.37
C ALA A 90 -10.05 4.75 -9.20
N SER A 91 -11.23 5.09 -8.64
CA SER A 91 -12.50 4.99 -9.38
C SER A 91 -12.55 5.94 -10.56
N LYS A 92 -11.96 7.12 -10.43
CA LYS A 92 -11.87 8.07 -11.54
C LYS A 92 -10.94 7.57 -12.63
N GLU A 93 -9.77 7.08 -12.27
CA GLU A 93 -8.80 6.52 -13.23
C GLU A 93 -9.40 5.33 -13.99
N LEU A 94 -10.13 4.46 -13.29
CA LEU A 94 -10.85 3.35 -13.91
C LEU A 94 -11.91 3.85 -14.89
N ALA A 95 -12.73 4.83 -14.51
CA ALA A 95 -13.76 5.39 -15.38
C ALA A 95 -13.17 6.08 -16.62
N ASP A 96 -12.05 6.78 -16.46
CA ASP A 96 -11.35 7.40 -17.60
C ASP A 96 -10.79 6.32 -18.56
N ALA A 97 -10.25 5.22 -18.03
CA ALA A 97 -9.77 4.10 -18.82
C ALA A 97 -10.89 3.32 -19.51
N GLU A 98 -12.02 3.09 -18.85
CA GLU A 98 -13.23 2.51 -19.45
C GLU A 98 -13.73 3.37 -20.62
N ALA A 99 -13.81 4.69 -20.44
CA ALA A 99 -14.26 5.60 -21.48
C ALA A 99 -13.32 5.64 -22.70
N GLU A 100 -12.01 5.57 -22.47
CA GLU A 100 -11.02 5.49 -23.55
C GLU A 100 -11.14 4.17 -24.33
N ALA A 101 -11.26 3.04 -23.63
CA ALA A 101 -11.45 1.74 -24.24
C ALA A 101 -12.76 1.65 -25.06
N ASP A 102 -13.87 2.16 -24.52
CA ASP A 102 -15.15 2.20 -25.22
C ASP A 102 -15.05 3.03 -26.50
N ALA A 103 -14.37 4.17 -26.47
CA ALA A 103 -14.17 5.00 -27.67
C ALA A 103 -13.32 4.30 -28.74
N GLU A 104 -12.29 3.54 -28.34
CA GLU A 104 -11.48 2.74 -29.25
C GLU A 104 -12.28 1.58 -29.86
N PHE A 105 -13.07 0.87 -29.06
CA PHE A 105 -13.93 -0.22 -29.52
C PHE A 105 -15.03 0.26 -30.45
N ASP A 106 -15.66 1.39 -30.14
CA ASP A 106 -16.68 2.00 -31.01
C ASP A 106 -16.08 2.36 -32.37
N LYS A 107 -14.87 2.90 -32.40
CA LYS A 107 -14.17 3.21 -33.64
C LYS A 107 -13.85 1.95 -34.44
N ALA A 108 -13.30 0.92 -33.79
CA ALA A 108 -13.00 -0.35 -34.44
C ALA A 108 -14.28 -1.00 -35.01
N GLN A 109 -15.38 -0.92 -34.27
CA GLN A 109 -16.69 -1.42 -34.74
C GLN A 109 -17.22 -0.64 -35.96
N GLN A 110 -17.02 0.68 -36.00
CA GLN A 110 -17.34 1.52 -37.14
C GLN A 110 -16.50 1.12 -38.36
N ASP A 111 -15.20 0.95 -38.20
CA ASP A 111 -14.30 0.54 -39.29
C ASP A 111 -14.69 -0.82 -39.87
N ILE A 112 -15.08 -1.79 -39.02
CA ILE A 112 -15.59 -3.08 -39.40
C ILE A 112 -16.92 -2.95 -40.19
N ASN A 113 -17.84 -2.10 -39.71
CA ASN A 113 -19.11 -1.88 -40.39
C ASN A 113 -18.93 -1.24 -41.77
N GLU A 114 -18.01 -0.27 -41.90
CA GLU A 114 -17.63 0.32 -43.18
C GLU A 114 -17.00 -0.72 -44.14
N ALA A 115 -16.15 -1.58 -43.62
CA ALA A 115 -15.56 -2.66 -44.40
C ALA A 115 -16.62 -3.66 -44.90
N LYS A 116 -17.65 -3.98 -44.07
CA LYS A 116 -18.81 -4.80 -44.50
C LYS A 116 -19.57 -4.17 -45.63
N VAL A 117 -19.83 -2.87 -45.57
CA VAL A 117 -20.54 -2.16 -46.65
C VAL A 117 -19.73 -2.21 -47.91
N LYS A 118 -18.45 -1.88 -47.89
CA LYS A 118 -17.56 -1.94 -49.06
C LYS A 118 -17.48 -3.34 -49.67
N LEU A 119 -17.39 -4.37 -48.82
CA LEU A 119 -17.38 -5.77 -49.25
C LEU A 119 -18.69 -6.14 -49.96
N SER A 120 -19.83 -5.72 -49.40
CA SER A 120 -21.14 -5.90 -49.98
C SER A 120 -21.29 -5.22 -51.34
N GLU A 121 -20.86 -3.97 -51.46
CA GLU A 121 -20.87 -3.20 -52.72
C GLU A 121 -19.98 -3.89 -53.77
N SER A 122 -18.75 -4.30 -53.37
CA SER A 122 -17.84 -5.01 -54.28
C SER A 122 -18.41 -6.33 -54.78
N ARG A 123 -19.13 -7.06 -53.91
CA ARG A 123 -19.83 -8.29 -54.29
C ARG A 123 -20.94 -8.03 -55.32
N GLN A 124 -21.76 -6.99 -55.12
CA GLN A 124 -22.81 -6.59 -56.07
C GLN A 124 -22.24 -6.15 -57.42
N GLN A 125 -21.13 -5.40 -57.39
CA GLN A 125 -20.44 -4.97 -58.59
C GLN A 125 -19.90 -6.18 -59.39
N LEU A 126 -19.29 -7.15 -58.70
CA LEU A 126 -18.80 -8.37 -59.34
C LEU A 126 -19.92 -9.21 -59.90
N GLU A 127 -21.04 -9.37 -59.20
CA GLU A 127 -22.23 -10.07 -59.70
C GLU A 127 -22.78 -9.41 -60.98
N ALA A 128 -22.85 -8.07 -61.00
CA ALA A 128 -23.28 -7.31 -62.17
C ALA A 128 -22.32 -7.46 -63.39
N ALA A 129 -21.01 -7.54 -63.09
CA ALA A 129 -19.97 -7.66 -64.11
C ALA A 129 -19.74 -9.12 -64.57
N ALA A 130 -20.22 -10.13 -63.86
CA ALA A 130 -19.94 -11.55 -64.07
C ALA A 130 -20.31 -12.04 -65.47
N ALA A 131 -21.32 -11.46 -66.10
CA ALA A 131 -21.74 -11.83 -67.49
C ALA A 131 -20.77 -11.34 -68.57
N PHE A 132 -19.88 -10.41 -68.24
CA PHE A 132 -18.95 -9.73 -69.18
C PHE A 132 -17.48 -10.03 -68.92
N LEU A 133 -17.15 -10.66 -67.80
CA LEU A 133 -15.77 -10.96 -67.41
C LEU A 133 -15.36 -12.38 -67.92
N PRO A 134 -14.08 -12.55 -68.28
CA PRO A 134 -13.53 -13.88 -68.53
C PRO A 134 -13.61 -14.75 -67.27
N SER A 135 -13.82 -16.03 -67.42
CA SER A 135 -14.01 -16.97 -66.30
C SER A 135 -12.82 -17.02 -65.33
N GLU A 136 -11.62 -16.80 -65.83
CA GLU A 136 -10.37 -16.80 -65.07
C GLU A 136 -10.26 -15.55 -64.18
N GLU A 137 -10.61 -14.38 -64.70
CA GLU A 137 -10.61 -13.11 -64.00
C GLU A 137 -11.74 -13.05 -62.93
N LEU A 138 -12.91 -13.62 -63.27
CA LEU A 138 -14.02 -13.76 -62.32
C LEU A 138 -13.65 -14.64 -61.14
N ALA A 139 -12.93 -15.74 -61.34
CA ALA A 139 -12.49 -16.65 -60.28
C ALA A 139 -11.46 -15.95 -59.33
N VAL A 140 -10.55 -15.16 -59.88
CA VAL A 140 -9.59 -14.40 -59.07
C VAL A 140 -10.28 -13.34 -58.19
N GLN A 141 -11.26 -12.63 -58.76
CA GLN A 141 -11.98 -11.59 -57.98
C GLN A 141 -12.92 -12.23 -56.95
N GLN A 142 -13.53 -13.37 -57.21
CA GLN A 142 -14.31 -14.13 -56.21
C GLN A 142 -13.43 -14.59 -55.05
N SER A 143 -12.25 -15.15 -55.35
CA SER A 143 -11.30 -15.59 -54.33
C SER A 143 -10.83 -14.42 -53.42
N ALA A 144 -10.56 -13.25 -54.02
CA ALA A 144 -10.18 -12.07 -53.25
C ALA A 144 -11.32 -11.57 -52.31
N LEU A 145 -12.57 -11.63 -52.76
CA LEU A 145 -13.74 -11.30 -51.93
C LEU A 145 -13.95 -12.29 -50.79
N GLU A 146 -13.73 -13.59 -51.05
CA GLU A 146 -13.80 -14.61 -49.99
C GLU A 146 -12.72 -14.44 -48.94
N GLU A 147 -11.49 -14.10 -49.36
CA GLU A 147 -10.40 -13.83 -48.47
C GLU A 147 -10.67 -12.57 -47.62
N ALA A 148 -11.13 -11.48 -48.23
CA ALA A 148 -11.54 -10.26 -47.52
C ALA A 148 -12.69 -10.51 -46.52
N GLN A 149 -13.66 -11.36 -46.89
CA GLN A 149 -14.73 -11.75 -45.98
C GLN A 149 -14.21 -12.54 -44.78
N LYS A 150 -13.28 -13.44 -44.98
CA LYS A 150 -12.64 -14.22 -43.92
C LYS A 150 -11.85 -13.33 -42.98
N GLU A 151 -11.05 -12.42 -43.54
CA GLU A 151 -10.27 -11.45 -42.74
C GLU A 151 -11.20 -10.56 -41.90
N LEU A 152 -12.29 -10.09 -42.47
CA LEU A 152 -13.29 -9.31 -41.76
C LEU A 152 -13.91 -10.08 -40.60
N GLN A 153 -14.24 -11.33 -40.80
CA GLN A 153 -14.81 -12.21 -39.77
C GLN A 153 -13.80 -12.49 -38.65
N GLU A 154 -12.52 -12.68 -39.00
CA GLU A 154 -11.44 -12.84 -38.03
C GLU A 154 -11.23 -11.55 -37.18
N ASN A 155 -11.32 -10.38 -37.80
CA ASN A 155 -11.21 -9.09 -37.11
C ASN A 155 -12.42 -8.86 -36.19
N GLU A 156 -13.63 -9.24 -36.57
CA GLU A 156 -14.79 -9.19 -35.67
C GLU A 156 -14.64 -10.09 -34.46
N GLN A 157 -14.12 -11.30 -34.64
CA GLN A 157 -13.88 -12.21 -33.53
C GLN A 157 -12.81 -11.66 -32.59
N LYS A 158 -11.71 -11.14 -33.14
CA LYS A 158 -10.66 -10.51 -32.32
C LYS A 158 -11.18 -9.32 -31.50
N LEU A 159 -11.96 -8.44 -32.16
CA LEU A 159 -12.57 -7.30 -31.45
C LEU A 159 -13.46 -7.78 -30.31
N ALA A 160 -14.31 -8.78 -30.54
CA ALA A 160 -15.19 -9.34 -29.52
C ALA A 160 -14.39 -9.99 -28.35
N GLU A 161 -13.29 -10.67 -28.66
CA GLU A 161 -12.41 -11.25 -27.63
C GLU A 161 -11.69 -10.17 -26.82
N GLU A 162 -11.20 -9.11 -27.49
CA GLU A 162 -10.55 -7.98 -26.81
C GLU A 162 -11.52 -7.21 -25.91
N MET A 163 -12.74 -6.95 -26.39
CA MET A 163 -13.81 -6.33 -25.59
C MET A 163 -14.15 -7.18 -24.36
N ALA A 164 -14.32 -8.49 -24.51
CA ALA A 164 -14.63 -9.38 -23.41
C ALA A 164 -13.48 -9.43 -22.38
N LYS A 165 -12.24 -9.42 -22.86
CA LYS A 165 -11.05 -9.38 -21.99
C LYS A 165 -10.94 -8.06 -21.23
N ALA A 166 -11.14 -6.94 -21.90
CA ALA A 166 -11.13 -5.61 -21.27
C ALA A 166 -12.23 -5.51 -20.20
N GLN A 167 -13.43 -5.99 -20.49
CA GLN A 167 -14.52 -6.00 -19.51
C GLN A 167 -14.17 -6.79 -18.25
N LEU A 168 -13.56 -7.97 -18.38
CA LEU A 168 -13.11 -8.75 -17.23
C LEU A 168 -12.05 -8.00 -16.41
N GLN A 169 -11.11 -7.30 -17.07
CA GLN A 169 -10.10 -6.53 -16.39
C GLN A 169 -10.70 -5.33 -15.62
N PHE A 170 -11.70 -4.67 -16.20
CA PHE A 170 -12.39 -3.57 -15.52
C PHE A 170 -13.24 -4.08 -14.35
N ASP A 171 -13.89 -5.23 -14.48
CA ASP A 171 -14.65 -5.84 -13.39
C ASP A 171 -13.73 -6.27 -12.25
N ASP A 172 -12.56 -6.85 -12.54
CA ASP A 172 -11.54 -7.19 -11.55
C ASP A 172 -11.01 -5.92 -10.85
N ALA A 173 -10.68 -4.87 -11.60
CA ALA A 173 -10.22 -3.60 -11.05
C ALA A 173 -11.28 -2.93 -10.16
N ARG A 174 -12.56 -3.02 -10.53
CA ARG A 174 -13.68 -2.54 -9.72
C ARG A 174 -13.80 -3.32 -8.41
N ALA A 175 -13.66 -4.64 -8.47
CA ALA A 175 -13.65 -5.49 -7.29
C ALA A 175 -12.47 -5.19 -6.36
N ASP A 176 -11.28 -4.92 -6.91
CA ASP A 176 -10.10 -4.52 -6.14
C ASP A 176 -10.31 -3.17 -5.42
N ILE A 177 -10.95 -2.21 -6.09
CA ILE A 177 -11.29 -0.90 -5.48
C ILE A 177 -12.31 -1.10 -4.34
N GLU A 178 -13.33 -1.94 -4.54
CA GLU A 178 -14.33 -2.25 -3.49
C GLU A 178 -13.72 -3.02 -2.32
N ALA A 179 -12.73 -3.86 -2.58
CA ALA A 179 -12.02 -4.62 -1.55
C ALA A 179 -10.92 -3.83 -0.84
N MET A 180 -10.67 -2.58 -1.23
CA MET A 180 -9.62 -1.75 -0.66
C MET A 180 -9.85 -1.52 0.83
N GLU A 181 -8.87 -1.93 1.65
CA GLU A 181 -8.95 -1.75 3.09
C GLU A 181 -8.63 -0.31 3.50
N MET A 182 -9.27 0.12 4.60
CA MET A 182 -9.00 1.45 5.18
C MET A 182 -7.56 1.54 5.67
N PRO A 183 -6.79 2.58 5.26
CA PRO A 183 -5.42 2.77 5.72
C PRO A 183 -5.36 2.91 7.23
N GLN A 184 -4.51 2.14 7.89
CA GLN A 184 -4.37 2.17 9.35
C GLN A 184 -3.18 3.04 9.77
N TRP A 185 -3.41 3.89 10.78
CA TRP A 185 -2.35 4.67 11.42
C TRP A 185 -1.92 3.99 12.70
N TYR A 186 -0.62 3.79 12.83
CA TYR A 186 0.01 3.29 14.03
C TYR A 186 0.67 4.46 14.76
N ILE A 187 0.18 4.76 15.98
CA ILE A 187 0.75 5.80 16.83
C ILE A 187 1.67 5.10 17.82
N GLN A 188 2.95 5.40 17.75
CA GLN A 188 3.98 4.78 18.60
C GLN A 188 4.76 5.85 19.33
N ASP A 189 5.16 5.54 20.55
CA ASP A 189 6.07 6.34 21.36
C ASP A 189 7.42 5.62 21.54
N ARG A 190 8.27 6.17 22.38
CA ARG A 190 9.59 5.58 22.65
C ARG A 190 9.53 4.18 23.25
N SER A 191 8.43 3.79 23.87
CA SER A 191 8.28 2.45 24.45
C SER A 191 8.28 1.34 23.38
N ALA A 192 8.01 1.68 22.11
CA ALA A 192 8.14 0.75 20.98
C ALA A 192 9.61 0.53 20.55
N LEU A 193 10.57 1.32 21.08
CA LEU A 193 11.98 1.16 20.78
C LEU A 193 12.61 0.15 21.73
N SER A 194 13.23 -0.90 21.18
CA SER A 194 13.88 -1.96 21.96
C SER A 194 14.95 -1.42 22.89
N GLY A 195 15.79 -0.48 22.42
CA GLY A 195 16.82 0.17 23.26
C GLY A 195 16.24 0.92 24.45
N TYR A 196 15.14 1.64 24.28
CA TYR A 196 14.45 2.31 25.40
C TYR A 196 13.91 1.33 26.42
N MET A 197 13.28 0.24 25.97
CA MET A 197 12.74 -0.81 26.84
C MET A 197 13.82 -1.59 27.57
N ASN A 198 14.96 -1.85 26.93
CA ASN A 198 16.09 -2.54 27.57
C ASN A 198 16.65 -1.73 28.75
N VAL A 199 16.88 -0.42 28.55
CA VAL A 199 17.35 0.44 29.64
C VAL A 199 16.37 0.51 30.80
N GLN A 200 15.08 0.56 30.53
CA GLN A 200 14.05 0.52 31.56
C GLN A 200 14.05 -0.83 32.30
N SER A 201 14.12 -1.93 31.58
CA SER A 201 14.17 -3.28 32.16
C SER A 201 15.40 -3.48 33.05
N ASP A 202 16.56 -2.98 32.61
CA ASP A 202 17.79 -3.04 33.40
C ASP A 202 17.67 -2.20 34.69
N ALA A 203 17.06 -1.03 34.60
CA ALA A 203 16.82 -0.18 35.80
C ALA A 203 15.85 -0.89 36.77
N ASP A 204 14.75 -1.48 36.27
CA ASP A 204 13.78 -2.22 37.09
C ASP A 204 14.46 -3.44 37.77
N CYS A 205 15.37 -4.13 37.08
CA CYS A 205 16.15 -5.23 37.64
C CYS A 205 17.06 -4.75 38.78
N ILE A 206 17.73 -3.62 38.59
CA ILE A 206 18.59 -3.03 39.63
C ILE A 206 17.79 -2.63 40.86
N GLU A 207 16.63 -2.02 40.68
CA GLU A 207 15.71 -1.65 41.75
C GLU A 207 15.21 -2.88 42.53
N ALA A 208 14.80 -3.94 41.82
CA ALA A 208 14.37 -5.21 42.41
C ALA A 208 15.49 -5.85 43.26
N VAL A 209 16.70 -5.87 42.75
CA VAL A 209 17.86 -6.36 43.48
C VAL A 209 18.14 -5.47 44.71
N GLY A 210 18.15 -4.12 44.53
CA GLY A 210 18.34 -3.15 45.60
C GLY A 210 17.31 -3.28 46.74
N THR A 211 16.11 -3.74 46.44
CA THR A 211 15.06 -3.97 47.45
C THR A 211 15.15 -5.37 48.08
N ALA A 212 15.43 -6.39 47.29
CA ALA A 212 15.45 -7.79 47.76
C ALA A 212 16.62 -8.08 48.70
N PHE A 213 17.81 -7.51 48.44
CA PHE A 213 19.00 -7.77 49.25
C PHE A 213 18.88 -7.26 50.71
N PRO A 214 18.44 -6.03 51.00
CA PRO A 214 18.24 -5.58 52.39
C PRO A 214 17.24 -6.44 53.14
N ILE A 215 16.14 -6.89 52.50
CA ILE A 215 15.15 -7.75 53.12
C ILE A 215 15.77 -9.10 53.46
N LEU A 216 16.52 -9.71 52.53
CA LEU A 216 17.20 -10.97 52.77
C LEU A 216 18.19 -10.89 53.91
N PHE A 217 19.02 -9.84 53.96
CA PHE A 217 19.95 -9.60 55.07
C PHE A 217 19.22 -9.41 56.40
N LEU A 218 18.08 -8.71 56.43
CA LEU A 218 17.28 -8.55 57.62
C LEU A 218 16.77 -9.91 58.16
N VAL A 219 16.25 -10.77 57.24
CA VAL A 219 15.78 -12.11 57.62
C VAL A 219 16.93 -12.96 58.16
N VAL A 220 18.09 -12.95 57.52
CA VAL A 220 19.28 -13.68 58.01
C VAL A 220 19.74 -13.18 59.34
N ALA A 221 19.77 -11.88 59.56
CA ALA A 221 20.15 -11.27 60.84
C ALA A 221 19.19 -11.68 62.00
N ILE A 222 17.88 -11.70 61.72
CA ILE A 222 16.86 -12.19 62.68
C ILE A 222 17.07 -13.65 63.02
N LEU A 223 17.33 -14.51 62.00
CA LEU A 223 17.56 -15.95 62.23
C LEU A 223 18.85 -16.20 63.03
N ILE A 224 19.94 -15.46 62.78
CA ILE A 224 21.17 -15.57 63.54
C ILE A 224 20.93 -15.11 65.01
N SER A 225 20.23 -13.99 65.18
CA SER A 225 19.90 -13.50 66.52
C SER A 225 19.04 -14.50 67.31
N LEU A 226 18.00 -15.10 66.68
CA LEU A 226 17.16 -16.11 67.30
C LEU A 226 17.94 -17.38 67.69
N THR A 227 18.80 -17.88 66.81
CA THR A 227 19.66 -19.04 67.06
C THR A 227 20.67 -18.77 68.17
N THR A 228 21.20 -17.58 68.26
CA THR A 228 22.12 -17.19 69.33
C THR A 228 21.43 -17.14 70.67
N ILE A 229 20.24 -16.53 70.75
CA ILE A 229 19.43 -16.43 71.98
C ILE A 229 19.01 -17.83 72.45
N THR A 230 18.52 -18.69 71.59
CA THR A 230 18.10 -20.08 71.92
C THR A 230 19.27 -20.97 72.38
N ARG A 231 20.47 -20.61 72.05
CA ARG A 231 21.68 -21.34 72.49
C ARG A 231 22.26 -20.88 73.81
N MET A 232 21.88 -19.65 74.28
CA MET A 232 22.33 -19.06 75.51
C MET A 232 21.39 -19.31 76.68
N VAL A 233 20.18 -19.86 76.41
CA VAL A 233 19.22 -20.37 77.41
C VAL A 233 19.38 -21.86 77.59
#